data_da59ce281b9b14248b2005341907c43e
#
_entry.id   da59ce281b9b14248b2005341907c43e
#
_cell.length_a   1.000
_cell.length_b   1.000
_cell.length_c   1.000
_cell.angle_alpha   90.00
_cell.angle_beta   90.00
_cell.angle_gamma   90.00
#
_symmetry.space_group_name_H-M   'P 1'
#
loop_
_entity.id
_entity.type
_entity.pdbx_description
1 polymer ?
#
loop_
_entity_poly.entity_id
_entity_poly.type
_entity_poly.pdbx_seq_one_letter_code
_entity_poly.pdbx_strand_id
1 'polypeptide(L)'
;MGNNKYIEYELTSDILCIGERVKKGTFKPCVKTIPFSSITGSLRDAFNMPNLYALGKFDPDYLDSIEQFRQVHIYSPRYVFEDVAKVPLQIEFLTEVKAQVYIFLTGEAPESFIEKKENREFDITMGAFKSKGFGRCHLSFVRIIENPEINTGRLLSRIPENYMSYFGIRRVIKPVYGYLFEPTSKVSGKYIRALFEGSLIEGYDFLVKEEINK
;
A
#
# COMPACT_ATOMS: atom_id res chain seq x y z
N MET A 1 13.40 -9.37 -22.38
CA MET A 1 12.66 -8.88 -21.19
C MET A 1 12.72 -7.36 -21.27
N GLY A 2 11.57 -6.68 -21.33
CA GLY A 2 11.57 -5.22 -21.39
C GLY A 2 12.19 -4.63 -20.14
N ASN A 3 12.97 -3.56 -20.30
CA ASN A 3 13.49 -2.76 -19.20
C ASN A 3 12.31 -2.08 -18.51
N ASN A 4 11.83 -2.67 -17.42
CA ASN A 4 10.79 -2.04 -16.64
C ASN A 4 11.41 -0.88 -15.86
N LYS A 5 10.86 0.32 -16.06
CA LYS A 5 11.23 1.50 -15.26
C LYS A 5 10.17 1.75 -14.21
N TYR A 6 10.59 2.21 -13.04
CA TYR A 6 9.73 2.53 -11.93
C TYR A 6 9.98 3.96 -11.46
N ILE A 7 8.92 4.63 -11.02
CA ILE A 7 9.04 5.94 -10.38
C ILE A 7 8.96 5.72 -8.89
N GLU A 8 9.99 6.15 -8.16
CA GLU A 8 10.05 6.09 -6.71
C GLU A 8 9.57 7.40 -6.10
N TYR A 9 8.65 7.28 -5.14
CA TYR A 9 8.17 8.38 -4.30
C TYR A 9 8.41 8.06 -2.83
N GLU A 10 8.73 9.09 -2.07
CA GLU A 10 8.54 9.08 -0.62
C GLU A 10 7.09 9.39 -0.31
N LEU A 11 6.48 8.64 0.61
CA LEU A 11 5.13 8.85 1.11
C LEU A 11 5.20 9.17 2.59
N THR A 12 4.55 10.27 2.99
CA THR A 12 4.34 10.62 4.39
C THR A 12 2.86 10.76 4.70
N SER A 13 2.47 10.47 5.94
CA SER A 13 1.09 10.67 6.42
C SER A 13 1.09 10.87 7.93
N ASP A 14 0.36 11.88 8.41
CA ASP A 14 0.21 12.10 9.84
C ASP A 14 -0.56 10.98 10.52
N ILE A 15 -1.63 10.48 9.85
CA ILE A 15 -2.51 9.43 10.38
C ILE A 15 -2.97 8.52 9.24
N LEU A 16 -2.61 7.24 9.33
CA LEU A 16 -2.98 6.24 8.32
C LEU A 16 -3.61 5.00 8.97
N CYS A 17 -4.78 4.62 8.49
CA CYS A 17 -5.41 3.35 8.84
C CYS A 17 -5.62 2.51 7.58
N ILE A 18 -4.83 1.45 7.43
CA ILE A 18 -5.01 0.47 6.37
C ILE A 18 -5.76 -0.72 6.98
N GLY A 19 -7.10 -0.65 6.92
CA GLY A 19 -7.94 -1.65 7.57
C GLY A 19 -7.99 -2.97 6.80
N GLU A 20 -7.92 -4.08 7.52
CA GLU A 20 -8.39 -5.35 7.00
C GLU A 20 -9.92 -5.40 7.01
N ARG A 21 -10.53 -6.03 5.99
CA ARG A 21 -11.97 -6.28 5.98
C ARG A 21 -12.34 -7.38 6.98
N VAL A 22 -12.32 -7.06 8.25
CA VAL A 22 -12.86 -7.94 9.29
C VAL A 22 -14.38 -7.82 9.24
N LYS A 23 -15.05 -8.90 8.84
CA LYS A 23 -16.51 -9.00 8.92
C LYS A 23 -16.89 -9.17 10.38
N LYS A 24 -17.70 -8.25 10.92
CA LYS A 24 -18.23 -8.27 12.30
C LYS A 24 -17.12 -8.20 13.36
N GLY A 25 -17.04 -7.11 14.05
CA GLY A 25 -16.13 -6.91 15.17
C GLY A 25 -16.04 -5.45 15.54
N THR A 26 -15.87 -5.19 16.79
CA THR A 26 -15.67 -3.86 17.36
C THR A 26 -14.24 -3.38 17.24
N PHE A 27 -13.29 -4.29 17.02
CA PHE A 27 -11.89 -3.97 16.77
C PHE A 27 -11.60 -3.91 15.27
N LYS A 28 -10.96 -2.84 14.85
CA LYS A 28 -10.53 -2.57 13.46
C LYS A 28 -9.01 -2.47 13.42
N PRO A 29 -8.31 -3.59 13.15
CA PRO A 29 -6.85 -3.59 13.10
C PRO A 29 -6.33 -2.79 11.92
N CYS A 30 -5.13 -2.22 12.08
CA CYS A 30 -4.35 -1.62 11.00
C CYS A 30 -3.32 -2.62 10.48
N VAL A 31 -3.27 -2.81 9.18
CA VAL A 31 -2.26 -3.65 8.53
C VAL A 31 -0.91 -2.95 8.56
N LYS A 32 0.15 -3.69 8.89
CA LYS A 32 1.53 -3.19 8.96
C LYS A 32 2.27 -3.30 7.62
N THR A 33 1.56 -3.05 6.54
CA THR A 33 2.09 -3.01 5.18
C THR A 33 1.18 -2.16 4.30
N ILE A 34 1.66 -1.69 3.18
CA ILE A 34 0.87 -0.95 2.19
C ILE A 34 0.48 -1.92 1.08
N PRO A 35 -0.77 -2.48 1.08
CA PRO A 35 -1.18 -3.43 0.06
C PRO A 35 -1.27 -2.79 -1.32
N PHE A 36 -0.91 -3.55 -2.37
CA PHE A 36 -1.04 -3.14 -3.77
C PHE A 36 -2.40 -2.50 -4.08
N SER A 37 -3.50 -3.14 -3.66
CA SER A 37 -4.85 -2.65 -3.96
C SER A 37 -5.15 -1.26 -3.35
N SER A 38 -4.58 -0.97 -2.18
CA SER A 38 -4.81 0.33 -1.51
C SER A 38 -4.09 1.46 -2.22
N ILE A 39 -2.80 1.31 -2.50
CA ILE A 39 -2.00 2.38 -3.13
C ILE A 39 -2.34 2.52 -4.62
N THR A 40 -2.44 1.43 -5.37
CA THR A 40 -2.82 1.45 -6.78
C THR A 40 -4.20 2.07 -6.98
N GLY A 41 -5.18 1.70 -6.15
CA GLY A 41 -6.53 2.24 -6.22
C GLY A 41 -6.56 3.75 -5.97
N SER A 42 -5.85 4.22 -4.94
CA SER A 42 -5.80 5.65 -4.60
C SER A 42 -5.11 6.49 -5.68
N LEU A 43 -4.03 5.98 -6.27
CA LEU A 43 -3.32 6.67 -7.35
C LEU A 43 -4.12 6.69 -8.66
N ARG A 44 -4.77 5.58 -9.01
CA ARG A 44 -5.66 5.52 -10.19
C ARG A 44 -6.82 6.51 -10.08
N ASP A 45 -7.38 6.65 -8.89
CA ASP A 45 -8.46 7.62 -8.62
C ASP A 45 -7.94 9.06 -8.74
N ALA A 46 -6.78 9.36 -8.16
CA ALA A 46 -6.17 10.69 -8.18
C ALA A 46 -5.80 11.16 -9.60
N PHE A 47 -5.22 10.27 -10.42
CA PHE A 47 -4.76 10.61 -11.77
C PHE A 47 -5.73 10.23 -12.89
N ASN A 48 -6.84 9.54 -12.57
CA ASN A 48 -7.75 8.96 -13.56
C ASN A 48 -7.03 8.08 -14.60
N MET A 49 -6.04 7.31 -14.15
CA MET A 49 -5.17 6.46 -14.99
C MET A 49 -5.33 4.98 -14.66
N PRO A 50 -6.11 4.20 -15.42
CA PRO A 50 -6.34 2.78 -15.16
C PRO A 50 -5.09 1.91 -15.41
N ASN A 51 -4.15 2.39 -16.20
CA ASN A 51 -2.89 1.74 -16.54
C ASN A 51 -1.73 2.01 -15.56
N LEU A 52 -2.01 2.70 -14.45
CA LEU A 52 -1.06 2.93 -13.36
C LEU A 52 -1.16 1.78 -12.36
N TYR A 53 0.00 1.26 -11.96
CA TYR A 53 0.17 0.24 -10.95
C TYR A 53 1.18 0.71 -9.93
N ALA A 54 0.93 0.47 -8.67
CA ALA A 54 1.84 0.92 -7.62
C ALA A 54 1.97 -0.12 -6.50
N LEU A 55 3.13 -0.12 -5.88
CA LEU A 55 3.43 -0.89 -4.70
C LEU A 55 4.02 0.03 -3.64
N GLY A 56 3.61 -0.16 -2.39
CA GLY A 56 4.16 0.58 -1.28
C GLY A 56 4.81 -0.35 -0.26
N LYS A 57 5.84 0.14 0.41
CA LYS A 57 6.42 -0.46 1.61
C LYS A 57 6.71 0.63 2.63
N PHE A 58 6.60 0.31 3.90
CA PHE A 58 7.08 1.23 4.94
C PHE A 58 8.60 1.36 4.87
N ASP A 59 9.09 2.53 5.23
CA ASP A 59 10.52 2.74 5.43
C ASP A 59 11.07 1.71 6.43
N PRO A 60 12.27 1.15 6.20
CA PRO A 60 12.83 0.13 7.08
C PRO A 60 12.94 0.56 8.54
N ASP A 61 13.41 1.78 8.82
CA ASP A 61 13.57 2.28 10.18
C ASP A 61 12.21 2.51 10.85
N TYR A 62 11.23 3.00 10.07
CA TYR A 62 9.85 3.14 10.51
C TYR A 62 9.23 1.77 10.82
N LEU A 63 9.44 0.78 9.94
CA LEU A 63 8.92 -0.57 10.11
C LEU A 63 9.50 -1.27 11.34
N ASP A 64 10.80 -1.11 11.59
CA ASP A 64 11.47 -1.71 12.75
C ASP A 64 11.00 -1.09 14.08
N SER A 65 10.50 0.15 14.06
CA SER A 65 9.93 0.87 15.22
C SER A 65 8.40 1.05 15.18
N ILE A 66 7.68 0.37 14.30
CA ILE A 66 6.26 0.60 13.97
C ILE A 66 5.31 0.55 15.18
N GLU A 67 5.66 -0.23 16.21
CA GLU A 67 4.86 -0.32 17.44
C GLU A 67 4.81 1.00 18.23
N GLN A 68 5.82 1.86 18.10
CA GLN A 68 5.85 3.18 18.74
C GLN A 68 4.87 4.15 18.07
N PHE A 69 4.60 3.97 16.80
CA PHE A 69 3.71 4.78 15.98
C PHE A 69 2.29 4.22 15.90
N ARG A 70 2.05 3.04 16.47
CA ARG A 70 0.73 2.41 16.51
C ARG A 70 -0.11 2.98 17.64
N GLN A 71 -1.28 3.49 17.29
CA GLN A 71 -2.25 4.07 18.21
C GLN A 71 -3.59 3.37 18.12
N VAL A 72 -4.39 3.47 19.17
CA VAL A 72 -5.75 2.96 19.21
C VAL A 72 -6.69 4.08 19.63
N HIS A 73 -7.73 4.29 18.85
CA HIS A 73 -8.79 5.23 19.16
C HIS A 73 -10.12 4.51 19.38
N ILE A 74 -10.85 4.89 20.42
CA ILE A 74 -12.20 4.38 20.71
C ILE A 74 -13.19 5.39 20.15
N TYR A 75 -14.04 4.93 19.25
CA TYR A 75 -15.04 5.75 18.58
C TYR A 75 -16.43 5.12 18.76
N SER A 76 -17.36 5.88 19.34
CA SER A 76 -18.75 5.46 19.52
C SER A 76 -19.65 6.29 18.58
N PRO A 77 -19.99 5.77 17.38
CA PRO A 77 -20.94 6.44 16.51
C PRO A 77 -22.33 6.49 17.16
N ARG A 78 -23.09 7.55 16.92
CA ARG A 78 -24.47 7.66 17.35
C ARG A 78 -25.45 7.21 16.28
N TYR A 79 -26.62 6.73 16.68
CA TYR A 79 -27.74 6.58 15.76
C TYR A 79 -28.29 7.96 15.41
N VAL A 80 -28.54 8.18 14.12
CA VAL A 80 -28.92 9.52 13.61
C VAL A 80 -30.28 9.97 14.15
N PHE A 81 -31.18 9.04 14.43
CA PHE A 81 -32.56 9.33 14.82
C PHE A 81 -32.83 9.16 16.33
N GLU A 82 -32.00 8.44 17.05
CA GLU A 82 -32.29 8.08 18.43
C GLU A 82 -31.32 8.72 19.43
N ASP A 83 -30.29 9.40 18.94
CA ASP A 83 -29.17 9.97 19.73
C ASP A 83 -28.52 8.99 20.71
N VAL A 84 -28.73 7.70 20.49
CA VAL A 84 -28.17 6.61 21.29
C VAL A 84 -26.82 6.18 20.73
N ALA A 85 -25.83 5.98 21.60
CA ALA A 85 -24.52 5.50 21.19
C ALA A 85 -24.60 4.06 20.66
N LYS A 86 -23.99 3.83 19.48
CA LYS A 86 -23.73 2.47 18.99
C LYS A 86 -22.62 1.81 19.80
N VAL A 87 -22.45 0.50 19.60
CA VAL A 87 -21.32 -0.23 20.19
C VAL A 87 -20.00 0.47 19.83
N PRO A 88 -19.14 0.77 20.82
CA PRO A 88 -17.85 1.39 20.58
C PRO A 88 -17.00 0.58 19.62
N LEU A 89 -16.35 1.26 18.68
CA LEU A 89 -15.36 0.69 17.78
C LEU A 89 -13.96 1.06 18.27
N GLN A 90 -13.09 0.08 18.39
CA GLN A 90 -11.65 0.29 18.57
C GLN A 90 -10.98 0.31 17.20
N ILE A 91 -10.37 1.43 16.86
CA ILE A 91 -9.71 1.64 15.58
C ILE A 91 -8.22 1.75 15.83
N GLU A 92 -7.46 0.84 15.26
CA GLU A 92 -6.01 0.90 15.24
C GLU A 92 -5.54 1.67 14.02
N PHE A 93 -4.52 2.52 14.19
CA PHE A 93 -3.95 3.33 13.12
C PHE A 93 -2.47 3.60 13.38
N LEU A 94 -1.78 4.07 12.36
CA LEU A 94 -0.38 4.46 12.39
C LEU A 94 -0.26 5.99 12.31
N THR A 95 0.69 6.55 13.05
CA THR A 95 1.03 7.97 13.04
C THR A 95 2.42 8.20 12.44
N GLU A 96 2.70 9.42 11.97
CA GLU A 96 4.01 9.83 11.45
C GLU A 96 4.57 8.86 10.40
N VAL A 97 3.69 8.37 9.54
CA VAL A 97 4.01 7.31 8.57
C VAL A 97 5.06 7.78 7.59
N LYS A 98 6.08 6.94 7.39
CA LYS A 98 7.10 7.07 6.36
C LYS A 98 7.14 5.79 5.52
N ALA A 99 7.05 5.97 4.20
CA ALA A 99 6.98 4.85 3.27
C ALA A 99 7.57 5.22 1.91
N GLN A 100 7.88 4.20 1.12
CA GLN A 100 8.30 4.32 -0.26
C GLN A 100 7.23 3.72 -1.16
N VAL A 101 6.97 4.38 -2.28
CA VAL A 101 5.99 3.96 -3.28
C VAL A 101 6.67 3.85 -4.63
N TYR A 102 6.47 2.72 -5.30
CA TYR A 102 7.02 2.42 -6.61
C TYR A 102 5.89 2.34 -7.62
N ILE A 103 5.88 3.27 -8.57
CA ILE A 103 4.85 3.34 -9.63
C ILE A 103 5.40 2.72 -10.90
N PHE A 104 4.61 1.85 -11.51
CA PHE A 104 4.80 1.29 -12.83
C PHE A 104 3.67 1.72 -13.76
N LEU A 105 4.02 2.24 -14.94
CA LEU A 105 3.08 2.67 -15.96
C LEU A 105 3.14 1.74 -17.15
N THR A 106 1.97 1.35 -17.65
CA THR A 106 1.89 0.63 -18.94
C THR A 106 1.49 1.60 -20.05
N GLY A 107 2.32 1.70 -21.09
CA GLY A 107 2.02 2.53 -22.25
C GLY A 107 2.41 4.00 -22.15
N GLU A 108 3.02 4.42 -21.05
CA GLU A 108 3.56 5.77 -20.88
C GLU A 108 4.97 5.68 -20.27
N ALA A 109 5.88 6.53 -20.77
CA ALA A 109 7.22 6.61 -20.22
C ALA A 109 7.20 7.33 -18.86
N PRO A 110 7.93 6.83 -17.83
CA PRO A 110 8.03 7.50 -16.54
C PRO A 110 8.49 8.95 -16.62
N GLU A 111 9.39 9.25 -17.54
CA GLU A 111 9.91 10.59 -17.78
C GLU A 111 8.80 11.56 -18.16
N SER A 112 7.92 11.20 -19.09
CA SER A 112 6.78 12.02 -19.51
C SER A 112 5.78 12.26 -18.38
N PHE A 113 5.61 11.28 -17.49
CA PHE A 113 4.77 11.45 -16.32
C PHE A 113 5.34 12.47 -15.34
N ILE A 114 6.66 12.45 -15.11
CA ILE A 114 7.38 13.35 -14.17
C ILE A 114 7.65 14.74 -14.74
N GLU A 115 7.61 14.93 -16.07
CA GLU A 115 7.72 16.26 -16.68
C GLU A 115 6.63 17.23 -16.20
N LYS A 116 5.45 16.72 -15.89
CA LYS A 116 4.38 17.50 -15.28
C LYS A 116 4.73 17.78 -13.82
N LYS A 117 4.87 19.06 -13.45
CA LYS A 117 5.27 19.47 -12.08
C LYS A 117 4.34 18.95 -11.01
N GLU A 118 3.03 18.91 -11.31
CA GLU A 118 2.01 18.38 -10.39
C GLU A 118 2.16 16.89 -10.08
N ASN A 119 2.89 16.13 -10.91
CA ASN A 119 3.17 14.72 -10.67
C ASN A 119 4.43 14.50 -9.83
N ARG A 120 5.19 15.56 -9.52
CA ARG A 120 6.36 15.44 -8.67
C ARG A 120 6.04 15.51 -7.18
N GLU A 121 4.99 16.24 -6.84
CA GLU A 121 4.56 16.42 -5.46
C GLU A 121 3.04 16.56 -5.43
N PHE A 122 2.37 15.67 -4.72
CA PHE A 122 0.91 15.64 -4.68
C PHE A 122 0.38 14.89 -3.46
N ASP A 123 -0.89 15.14 -3.17
CA ASP A 123 -1.63 14.47 -2.11
C ASP A 123 -2.58 13.41 -2.67
N ILE A 124 -2.67 12.29 -1.98
CA ILE A 124 -3.72 11.28 -2.20
C ILE A 124 -4.44 10.99 -0.89
N THR A 125 -5.57 10.30 -0.98
CA THR A 125 -6.25 9.78 0.20
C THR A 125 -6.34 8.26 0.12
N MET A 126 -5.73 7.56 1.08
CA MET A 126 -5.64 6.10 1.10
C MET A 126 -6.15 5.50 2.42
N GLY A 127 -6.61 4.25 2.39
CA GLY A 127 -6.97 3.50 3.59
C GLY A 127 -8.42 3.68 4.03
N ALA A 128 -8.66 3.44 5.32
CA ALA A 128 -9.97 3.49 5.95
C ALA A 128 -10.19 4.81 6.69
N PHE A 129 -11.45 5.09 7.07
CA PHE A 129 -11.86 6.27 7.85
C PHE A 129 -11.52 7.63 7.22
N LYS A 130 -11.44 7.69 5.89
CA LYS A 130 -11.16 8.92 5.12
C LYS A 130 -12.07 10.09 5.52
N SER A 131 -13.37 9.83 5.72
CA SER A 131 -14.36 10.85 6.18
C SER A 131 -14.10 11.36 7.61
N LYS A 132 -13.16 10.78 8.34
CA LYS A 132 -12.74 11.17 9.69
C LYS A 132 -11.36 11.83 9.72
N GLY A 133 -10.83 12.17 8.54
CA GLY A 133 -9.53 12.82 8.40
C GLY A 133 -8.33 11.88 8.35
N PHE A 134 -8.56 10.55 8.30
CA PHE A 134 -7.48 9.59 8.18
C PHE A 134 -7.04 9.42 6.72
N GLY A 135 -5.77 9.07 6.54
CA GLY A 135 -5.24 8.59 5.27
C GLY A 135 -4.93 9.65 4.24
N ARG A 136 -4.80 10.92 4.63
CA ARG A 136 -4.17 11.91 3.76
C ARG A 136 -2.69 11.59 3.70
N CYS A 137 -2.20 11.30 2.50
CA CYS A 137 -0.82 10.95 2.24
C CYS A 137 -0.23 11.96 1.25
N HIS A 138 0.95 12.46 1.56
CA HIS A 138 1.74 13.32 0.71
C HIS A 138 2.80 12.49 0.01
N LEU A 139 2.95 12.63 -1.32
CA LEU A 139 3.96 11.95 -2.11
C LEU A 139 4.90 12.95 -2.74
N SER A 140 6.21 12.72 -2.57
CA SER A 140 7.28 13.51 -3.17
C SER A 140 8.15 12.63 -4.06
N PHE A 141 8.39 13.04 -5.29
CA PHE A 141 9.23 12.34 -6.25
C PHE A 141 10.68 12.23 -5.74
N VAL A 142 11.24 11.02 -5.83
CA VAL A 142 12.65 10.76 -5.48
C VAL A 142 13.48 10.57 -6.74
N ARG A 143 13.17 9.54 -7.53
CA ARG A 143 13.94 9.19 -8.74
C ARG A 143 13.16 8.24 -9.65
N ILE A 144 13.71 8.05 -10.84
CA ILE A 144 13.33 6.95 -11.74
C ILE A 144 14.34 5.82 -11.53
N ILE A 145 13.82 4.61 -11.28
CA ILE A 145 14.64 3.40 -11.16
C ILE A 145 14.64 2.72 -12.53
N GLU A 146 15.83 2.60 -13.10
CA GLU A 146 16.08 1.84 -14.32
C GLU A 146 16.85 0.57 -13.98
N ASN A 147 16.42 -0.57 -14.52
CA ASN A 147 17.09 -1.86 -14.33
C ASN A 147 17.32 -2.24 -12.86
N PRO A 148 16.26 -2.34 -12.05
CA PRO A 148 16.43 -2.72 -10.65
C PRO A 148 17.11 -4.08 -10.52
N GLU A 149 17.93 -4.24 -9.51
CA GLU A 149 18.63 -5.49 -9.21
C GLU A 149 17.66 -6.58 -8.73
N ILE A 150 18.05 -7.84 -8.92
CA ILE A 150 17.25 -8.97 -8.46
C ILE A 150 17.93 -9.56 -7.23
N ASN A 151 17.18 -9.58 -6.14
CA ASN A 151 17.63 -10.12 -4.87
C ASN A 151 16.66 -11.19 -4.35
N THR A 152 17.18 -12.06 -3.49
CA THR A 152 16.36 -13.03 -2.75
C THR A 152 16.13 -12.50 -1.34
N GLY A 153 14.86 -12.45 -0.94
CA GLY A 153 14.52 -11.95 0.40
C GLY A 153 13.03 -12.06 0.71
N ARG A 154 12.65 -11.53 1.86
CA ARG A 154 11.26 -11.52 2.29
C ARG A 154 10.51 -10.34 1.71
N LEU A 155 9.40 -10.63 1.07
CA LEU A 155 8.49 -9.64 0.50
C LEU A 155 7.98 -8.68 1.59
N LEU A 156 8.02 -7.37 1.30
CA LEU A 156 7.64 -6.29 2.22
C LEU A 156 6.22 -5.76 1.99
N SER A 157 5.50 -6.29 1.01
CA SER A 157 4.16 -5.81 0.66
C SER A 157 3.24 -6.98 0.27
N ARG A 158 1.97 -6.67 -0.03
CA ARG A 158 0.98 -7.64 -0.52
C ARG A 158 0.70 -7.39 -1.98
N ILE A 159 0.94 -8.40 -2.82
CA ILE A 159 0.83 -8.30 -4.28
C ILE A 159 -0.10 -9.39 -4.80
N PRO A 160 -1.16 -9.07 -5.57
CA PRO A 160 -1.95 -10.06 -6.26
C PRO A 160 -1.12 -10.86 -7.27
N GLU A 161 -1.38 -12.17 -7.40
CA GLU A 161 -0.60 -13.06 -8.27
C GLU A 161 -0.54 -12.60 -9.72
N ASN A 162 -1.62 -12.04 -10.25
CA ASN A 162 -1.70 -11.53 -11.61
C ASN A 162 -0.86 -10.27 -11.90
N TYR A 163 -0.33 -9.63 -10.85
CA TYR A 163 0.53 -8.43 -10.98
C TYR A 163 1.99 -8.68 -10.59
N MET A 164 2.36 -9.89 -10.19
CA MET A 164 3.73 -10.20 -9.77
C MET A 164 4.78 -9.91 -10.85
N SER A 165 4.45 -10.18 -12.11
CA SER A 165 5.37 -9.94 -13.24
C SER A 165 5.66 -8.44 -13.47
N TYR A 166 4.71 -7.55 -13.16
CA TYR A 166 4.91 -6.11 -13.30
C TYR A 166 5.94 -5.57 -12.29
N PHE A 167 6.09 -6.25 -11.16
CA PHE A 167 7.03 -5.89 -10.11
C PHE A 167 8.25 -6.83 -10.04
N GLY A 168 8.54 -7.54 -11.14
CA GLY A 168 9.77 -8.31 -11.30
C GLY A 168 9.94 -9.47 -10.34
N ILE A 169 8.85 -10.02 -9.78
CA ILE A 169 8.91 -11.26 -9.02
C ILE A 169 9.13 -12.41 -10.00
N ARG A 170 10.34 -12.98 -9.97
CA ARG A 170 10.75 -14.06 -10.87
C ARG A 170 10.39 -15.43 -10.34
N ARG A 171 10.56 -15.61 -9.02
CA ARG A 171 10.35 -16.89 -8.36
C ARG A 171 9.79 -16.72 -6.97
N VAL A 172 8.84 -17.56 -6.62
CA VAL A 172 8.31 -17.69 -5.25
C VAL A 172 8.92 -18.96 -4.65
N ILE A 173 9.68 -18.80 -3.56
CA ILE A 173 10.44 -19.89 -2.93
C ILE A 173 9.64 -20.47 -1.76
N LYS A 174 9.19 -19.60 -0.83
CA LYS A 174 8.31 -19.98 0.28
C LYS A 174 7.15 -18.98 0.34
N PRO A 175 5.97 -19.34 -0.20
CA PRO A 175 4.85 -18.40 -0.26
C PRO A 175 4.12 -18.27 1.08
N VAL A 176 3.64 -17.07 1.36
CA VAL A 176 2.57 -16.78 2.31
C VAL A 176 1.39 -16.26 1.49
N TYR A 177 0.36 -17.06 1.32
CA TYR A 177 -0.79 -16.68 0.51
C TYR A 177 -1.95 -16.15 1.34
N GLY A 178 -2.65 -15.20 0.78
CA GLY A 178 -3.90 -14.67 1.28
C GLY A 178 -4.77 -14.14 0.15
N TYR A 179 -5.80 -13.38 0.49
CA TYR A 179 -6.72 -12.79 -0.47
C TYR A 179 -6.79 -11.29 -0.27
N LEU A 180 -6.61 -10.53 -1.34
CA LEU A 180 -6.86 -9.10 -1.38
C LEU A 180 -8.21 -8.82 -2.04
N PHE A 181 -8.90 -7.81 -1.55
CA PHE A 181 -10.13 -7.36 -2.18
C PHE A 181 -9.78 -6.40 -3.31
N GLU A 182 -10.26 -6.71 -4.51
CA GLU A 182 -10.17 -5.86 -5.69
C GLU A 182 -11.56 -5.32 -6.02
N PRO A 183 -11.80 -4.01 -5.91
CA PRO A 183 -13.07 -3.44 -6.29
C PRO A 183 -13.26 -3.55 -7.81
N THR A 184 -14.42 -4.05 -8.24
CA THR A 184 -14.84 -4.11 -9.64
C THR A 184 -15.82 -3.01 -9.99
N SER A 185 -16.45 -2.41 -8.97
CA SER A 185 -17.31 -1.23 -9.07
C SER A 185 -17.38 -0.51 -7.71
N LYS A 186 -18.16 0.57 -7.63
CA LYS A 186 -18.38 1.30 -6.36
C LYS A 186 -19.02 0.45 -5.25
N VAL A 187 -19.76 -0.60 -5.62
CA VAL A 187 -20.54 -1.43 -4.68
C VAL A 187 -20.14 -2.90 -4.68
N SER A 188 -19.31 -3.34 -5.62
CA SER A 188 -18.91 -4.74 -5.77
C SER A 188 -17.40 -4.88 -5.93
N GLY A 189 -16.91 -6.10 -5.67
CA GLY A 189 -15.52 -6.48 -5.88
C GLY A 189 -15.34 -7.97 -5.63
N LYS A 190 -14.19 -8.47 -5.99
CA LYS A 190 -13.80 -9.87 -5.84
C LYS A 190 -12.59 -9.99 -4.92
N TYR A 191 -12.47 -11.14 -4.28
CA TYR A 191 -11.23 -11.50 -3.60
C TYR A 191 -10.31 -12.21 -4.59
N ILE A 192 -9.11 -11.70 -4.74
CA ILE A 192 -8.07 -12.27 -5.59
C ILE A 192 -6.95 -12.82 -4.73
N ARG A 193 -6.40 -13.96 -5.14
CA ARG A 193 -5.26 -14.56 -4.46
C ARG A 193 -4.05 -13.66 -4.58
N ALA A 194 -3.33 -13.51 -3.48
CA ALA A 194 -2.20 -12.60 -3.39
C ALA A 194 -1.08 -13.21 -2.56
N LEU A 195 0.14 -12.82 -2.88
CA LEU A 195 1.32 -13.08 -2.10
C LEU A 195 1.41 -12.01 -1.00
N PHE A 196 1.60 -12.45 0.23
CA PHE A 196 1.65 -11.57 1.39
C PHE A 196 3.09 -11.33 1.85
N GLU A 197 3.25 -10.30 2.67
CA GLU A 197 4.50 -9.98 3.35
C GLU A 197 5.05 -11.20 4.09
N GLY A 198 6.39 -11.31 4.12
CA GLY A 198 7.09 -12.47 4.70
C GLY A 198 7.28 -13.64 3.73
N SER A 199 6.65 -13.65 2.56
CA SER A 199 6.95 -14.63 1.51
C SER A 199 8.41 -14.52 1.09
N LEU A 200 9.12 -15.65 1.00
CA LEU A 200 10.47 -15.69 0.45
C LEU A 200 10.39 -15.75 -1.07
N ILE A 201 10.96 -14.75 -1.73
CA ILE A 201 10.90 -14.58 -3.18
C ILE A 201 12.27 -14.21 -3.76
N GLU A 202 12.41 -14.39 -5.05
CA GLU A 202 13.42 -13.78 -5.90
C GLU A 202 12.72 -12.68 -6.73
N GLY A 203 13.09 -11.44 -6.50
CA GLY A 203 12.46 -10.27 -7.13
C GLY A 203 13.32 -9.03 -7.01
N TYR A 204 12.79 -7.88 -7.44
CA TYR A 204 13.54 -6.63 -7.35
C TYR A 204 13.92 -6.28 -5.92
N ASP A 205 15.10 -5.72 -5.75
CA ASP A 205 15.75 -5.34 -4.49
C ASP A 205 14.84 -4.44 -3.62
N PHE A 206 14.15 -3.50 -4.23
CA PHE A 206 13.25 -2.59 -3.52
C PHE A 206 11.98 -3.28 -2.95
N LEU A 207 11.69 -4.54 -3.33
CA LEU A 207 10.53 -5.29 -2.84
C LEU A 207 10.83 -6.14 -1.62
N VAL A 208 12.08 -6.46 -1.40
CA VAL A 208 12.49 -7.48 -0.44
C VAL A 208 13.36 -6.91 0.69
N LYS A 209 13.22 -7.49 1.87
CA LYS A 209 14.22 -7.40 2.94
C LYS A 209 15.12 -8.61 2.80
N GLU A 210 16.42 -8.39 2.58
CA GLU A 210 17.38 -9.46 2.48
C GLU A 210 17.41 -10.30 3.76
N GLU A 211 17.44 -11.61 3.62
CA GLU A 211 17.75 -12.49 4.76
C GLU A 211 19.25 -12.41 5.01
N ILE A 212 19.65 -11.71 6.07
CA ILE A 212 21.02 -11.84 6.59
C ILE A 212 21.14 -13.27 7.07
N ASN A 213 21.78 -14.12 6.26
CA ASN A 213 22.16 -15.48 6.69
C ASN A 213 23.00 -15.36 7.95
N LYS A 214 22.41 -15.70 9.09
CA LYS A 214 23.14 -15.91 10.35
C LYS A 214 23.67 -17.33 10.41
#